data_a8b3bd0ad8f3c390dac917a1d8adbf84
#
_entry.id   a8b3bd0ad8f3c390dac917a1d8adbf84
#
_cell.length_a   1.000
_cell.length_b   1.000
_cell.length_c   1.000
_cell.angle_alpha   90.00
_cell.angle_beta   90.00
_cell.angle_gamma   90.00
#
_symmetry.space_group_name_H-M   'P 1'
#
loop_
_entity.id
_entity.type
_entity.pdbx_description
1 polymer ?
#
loop_
_entity_poly.entity_id
_entity_poly.type
_entity_poly.pdbx_seq_one_letter_code
_entity_poly.pdbx_strand_id
1 'polypeptide(L)'
;MKKIMRGVLLFGMLGGMLLSCGNNKSNDSQEPKKDSKVNEKVYKIGLSQIVDHPALNAAKQGFKDALEKAGVKADYDDKIANNDMSNQTLIMKQFAADKKDLVFAITTPTAQAAKNQIGKETPVIFGSVTDPKSAGLVGIPNVTGTSGAAPITENLKLMRELLPEAKKIGIIYNSSEQNSVSEVNNLKKLAGEHGFTVVEKAVTNGTEMVAAANLISKDIDIYYAIQDNTVASYFAAILDVFNNAKVPVLATNDVYSNAGGLISQGTTDYNIGYRSGEIAAEILLKGKKPNEIPIETVKNLQIEINKQNMQLLGIKIPDSILKQAKMVETKKN
;
A
#
# COMPACT_ATOMS: atom_id res chain seq x y z
N MET A 1 -26.05 -59.15 26.44
CA MET A 1 -25.75 -60.60 26.45
C MET A 1 -24.37 -60.85 25.91
N LYS A 2 -23.58 -61.55 26.75
CA LYS A 2 -22.40 -62.40 26.50
C LYS A 2 -21.19 -61.76 25.81
N LYS A 3 -20.11 -61.51 26.53
CA LYS A 3 -19.03 -62.36 27.13
C LYS A 3 -17.85 -62.51 26.17
N ILE A 4 -16.65 -62.04 26.56
CA ILE A 4 -15.51 -62.77 27.22
C ILE A 4 -14.63 -63.45 26.14
N MET A 5 -13.28 -63.35 26.04
CA MET A 5 -12.20 -63.64 26.99
C MET A 5 -10.86 -63.42 26.25
N ARG A 6 -9.89 -62.79 26.80
CA ARG A 6 -8.66 -63.28 27.48
C ARG A 6 -7.78 -64.22 26.64
N GLY A 7 -6.49 -63.88 26.58
CA GLY A 7 -5.40 -64.78 26.22
C GLY A 7 -4.04 -64.10 26.38
N VAL A 8 -3.45 -64.30 27.55
CA VAL A 8 -2.04 -64.00 27.91
C VAL A 8 -1.20 -65.20 27.47
N LEU A 9 0.03 -64.98 26.99
CA LEU A 9 1.15 -65.91 27.32
C LEU A 9 2.52 -65.22 27.05
N LEU A 10 3.31 -65.31 28.10
CA LEU A 10 4.73 -65.02 28.25
C LEU A 10 5.62 -66.15 27.64
N PHE A 11 6.90 -65.84 27.60
CA PHE A 11 8.16 -66.64 27.59
C PHE A 11 9.04 -66.24 26.40
N GLY A 12 10.30 -65.96 26.48
CA GLY A 12 11.33 -66.10 27.53
C GLY A 12 12.68 -66.20 26.85
N MET A 13 13.60 -65.49 27.38
CA MET A 13 15.04 -65.72 27.65
C MET A 13 16.06 -66.21 26.59
N LEU A 14 17.21 -65.54 26.75
CA LEU A 14 18.64 -65.95 26.68
C LEU A 14 19.29 -66.03 25.29
N GLY A 15 20.29 -65.24 25.04
CA GLY A 15 21.66 -65.33 25.55
C GLY A 15 22.63 -65.37 24.38
N GLY A 16 23.71 -64.63 24.41
CA GLY A 16 24.84 -64.83 23.51
C GLY A 16 25.76 -63.62 23.33
N MET A 17 26.68 -63.45 24.28
CA MET A 17 27.90 -62.63 24.09
C MET A 17 28.81 -63.30 23.08
N LEU A 18 29.39 -62.52 22.17
CA LEU A 18 30.75 -62.74 21.67
C LEU A 18 31.42 -61.38 21.36
N LEU A 19 32.53 -61.14 22.06
CA LEU A 19 33.49 -60.08 21.80
C LEU A 19 34.19 -60.30 20.44
N SER A 20 34.37 -59.25 19.67
CA SER A 20 35.50 -59.16 18.75
C SER A 20 35.99 -57.74 18.65
N CYS A 21 37.20 -57.51 19.09
CA CYS A 21 37.96 -56.28 18.90
C CYS A 21 38.36 -56.12 17.40
N GLY A 22 38.15 -54.95 16.84
CA GLY A 22 38.68 -54.55 15.55
C GLY A 22 38.79 -53.01 15.46
N ASN A 23 40.03 -52.55 15.70
CA ASN A 23 40.42 -51.14 15.67
C ASN A 23 40.46 -50.65 14.23
N ASN A 24 39.65 -49.62 13.88
CA ASN A 24 39.99 -48.77 12.74
C ASN A 24 39.43 -47.34 12.96
N LYS A 25 40.36 -46.40 13.12
CA LYS A 25 40.10 -44.95 13.15
C LYS A 25 39.68 -44.50 11.73
N SER A 26 38.49 -43.98 11.62
CA SER A 26 38.13 -43.02 10.60
C SER A 26 37.46 -41.84 11.30
N ASN A 27 38.12 -40.71 11.24
CA ASN A 27 37.61 -39.39 11.62
C ASN A 27 36.43 -39.06 10.71
N ASP A 28 35.23 -39.13 11.22
CA ASP A 28 34.07 -38.55 10.63
C ASP A 28 33.67 -37.34 11.53
N SER A 29 34.16 -36.17 11.12
CA SER A 29 33.76 -34.88 11.69
C SER A 29 32.34 -34.57 11.25
N GLN A 30 31.37 -35.05 12.02
CA GLN A 30 30.00 -34.57 11.92
C GLN A 30 29.98 -33.12 12.40
N GLU A 31 29.93 -32.17 11.47
CA GLU A 31 29.47 -30.80 11.74
C GLU A 31 28.09 -30.88 12.39
N PRO A 32 27.85 -30.14 13.47
CA PRO A 32 26.50 -30.05 14.05
C PRO A 32 25.61 -29.36 13.04
N LYS A 33 24.67 -30.10 12.47
CA LYS A 33 23.52 -29.51 11.77
C LYS A 33 22.89 -28.51 12.72
N LYS A 34 23.09 -27.23 12.41
CA LYS A 34 22.34 -26.14 13.02
C LYS A 34 20.87 -26.37 12.67
N ASP A 35 20.13 -27.03 13.56
CA ASP A 35 18.68 -26.99 13.54
C ASP A 35 18.27 -25.51 13.69
N SER A 36 18.00 -24.88 12.55
CA SER A 36 17.26 -23.63 12.54
C SER A 36 15.87 -23.97 13.09
N LYS A 37 15.65 -23.74 14.39
CA LYS A 37 14.30 -23.72 14.95
C LYS A 37 13.49 -22.76 14.12
N VAL A 38 12.69 -23.28 13.19
CA VAL A 38 11.67 -22.53 12.49
C VAL A 38 10.78 -21.93 13.58
N ASN A 39 10.72 -20.61 13.63
CA ASN A 39 9.91 -19.91 14.60
C ASN A 39 8.43 -20.27 14.30
N GLU A 40 7.87 -21.16 15.13
CA GLU A 40 6.48 -21.64 14.96
C GLU A 40 5.44 -20.59 15.39
N LYS A 41 5.90 -19.41 15.87
CA LYS A 41 4.99 -18.35 16.31
C LYS A 41 4.14 -17.85 15.15
N VAL A 42 2.81 -17.92 15.29
CA VAL A 42 1.83 -17.26 14.42
C VAL A 42 1.56 -15.87 14.99
N TYR A 43 1.86 -14.83 14.20
CA TYR A 43 1.68 -13.44 14.61
C TYR A 43 0.26 -12.97 14.29
N LYS A 44 -0.39 -12.33 15.25
CA LYS A 44 -1.71 -11.70 15.07
C LYS A 44 -1.53 -10.30 14.50
N ILE A 45 -1.87 -10.10 13.24
CA ILE A 45 -1.66 -8.83 12.53
C ILE A 45 -3.00 -8.17 12.21
N GLY A 46 -3.21 -6.94 12.71
CA GLY A 46 -4.32 -6.11 12.29
C GLY A 46 -4.00 -5.41 10.97
N LEU A 47 -4.85 -5.56 9.97
CA LEU A 47 -4.78 -4.84 8.70
C LEU A 47 -5.99 -3.92 8.59
N SER A 48 -5.78 -2.65 8.30
CA SER A 48 -6.92 -1.76 8.06
C SER A 48 -6.65 -0.74 6.96
N GLN A 49 -7.69 -0.46 6.19
CA GLN A 49 -7.74 0.58 5.17
C GLN A 49 -9.03 1.39 5.31
N ILE A 50 -8.98 2.66 4.87
CA ILE A 50 -10.11 3.57 5.03
C ILE A 50 -11.30 3.19 4.13
N VAL A 51 -11.05 2.67 2.93
CA VAL A 51 -12.05 2.32 1.94
C VAL A 51 -11.61 1.11 1.12
N ASP A 52 -12.55 0.34 0.58
CA ASP A 52 -12.25 -0.70 -0.41
C ASP A 52 -11.91 -0.05 -1.76
N HIS A 53 -10.64 -0.16 -2.14
CA HIS A 53 -10.14 0.40 -3.39
C HIS A 53 -8.97 -0.44 -3.92
N PRO A 54 -8.86 -0.65 -5.25
CA PRO A 54 -7.81 -1.50 -5.83
C PRO A 54 -6.38 -1.13 -5.43
N ALA A 55 -6.05 0.16 -5.30
CA ALA A 55 -4.74 0.62 -4.84
C ALA A 55 -4.43 0.13 -3.42
N LEU A 56 -5.39 0.29 -2.50
CA LEU A 56 -5.21 -0.10 -1.10
C LEU A 56 -5.18 -1.63 -0.94
N ASN A 57 -5.95 -2.33 -1.75
CA ASN A 57 -5.91 -3.79 -1.82
C ASN A 57 -4.55 -4.27 -2.35
N ALA A 58 -3.96 -3.57 -3.33
CA ALA A 58 -2.61 -3.86 -3.82
C ALA A 58 -1.55 -3.63 -2.74
N ALA A 59 -1.63 -2.54 -1.96
CA ALA A 59 -0.73 -2.30 -0.83
C ALA A 59 -0.84 -3.41 0.23
N LYS A 60 -2.06 -3.80 0.57
CA LYS A 60 -2.33 -4.91 1.48
C LYS A 60 -1.75 -6.23 0.99
N GLN A 61 -1.91 -6.53 -0.32
CA GLN A 61 -1.36 -7.74 -0.91
C GLN A 61 0.18 -7.73 -0.88
N GLY A 62 0.80 -6.62 -1.29
CA GLY A 62 2.25 -6.47 -1.22
C GLY A 62 2.81 -6.69 0.19
N PHE A 63 2.13 -6.17 1.21
CA PHE A 63 2.49 -6.38 2.61
C PHE A 63 2.45 -7.87 3.00
N LYS A 64 1.37 -8.57 2.63
CA LYS A 64 1.22 -10.01 2.90
C LYS A 64 2.30 -10.84 2.19
N ASP A 65 2.55 -10.55 0.91
CA ASP A 65 3.56 -11.27 0.11
C ASP A 65 4.99 -11.09 0.67
N ALA A 66 5.32 -9.90 1.16
CA ALA A 66 6.61 -9.65 1.77
C ALA A 66 6.79 -10.43 3.09
N LEU A 67 5.76 -10.51 3.92
CA LEU A 67 5.78 -11.30 5.15
C LEU A 67 5.88 -12.80 4.84
N GLU A 68 5.12 -13.31 3.88
CA GLU A 68 5.19 -14.70 3.43
C GLU A 68 6.59 -15.05 2.92
N LYS A 69 7.18 -14.20 2.06
CA LYS A 69 8.53 -14.37 1.54
C LYS A 69 9.60 -14.35 2.65
N ALA A 70 9.36 -13.59 3.72
CA ALA A 70 10.23 -13.55 4.88
C ALA A 70 10.04 -14.74 5.83
N GLY A 71 9.07 -15.63 5.58
CA GLY A 71 8.75 -16.79 6.41
C GLY A 71 7.95 -16.45 7.66
N VAL A 72 7.27 -15.30 7.71
CA VAL A 72 6.39 -14.91 8.81
C VAL A 72 5.07 -15.64 8.68
N LYS A 73 4.72 -16.47 9.68
CA LYS A 73 3.38 -17.04 9.80
C LYS A 73 2.47 -16.01 10.47
N ALA A 74 1.41 -15.59 9.80
CA ALA A 74 0.52 -14.54 10.29
C ALA A 74 -0.96 -14.95 10.23
N ASP A 75 -1.69 -14.56 11.28
CA ASP A 75 -3.15 -14.55 11.34
C ASP A 75 -3.62 -13.11 11.16
N TYR A 76 -4.32 -12.85 10.05
CA TYR A 76 -4.71 -11.52 9.63
C TYR A 76 -6.14 -11.19 10.05
N ASP A 77 -6.32 -10.11 10.81
CA ASP A 77 -7.62 -9.49 11.05
C ASP A 77 -7.75 -8.26 10.13
N ASP A 78 -8.48 -8.42 9.02
CA ASP A 78 -8.57 -7.47 7.92
C ASP A 78 -9.89 -6.68 8.00
N LYS A 79 -9.80 -5.37 8.18
CA LYS A 79 -10.95 -4.47 8.39
C LYS A 79 -10.92 -3.27 7.46
N ILE A 80 -12.09 -2.89 6.97
CA ILE A 80 -12.31 -1.72 6.11
C ILE A 80 -13.26 -0.77 6.80
N ALA A 81 -12.90 0.51 6.85
CA ALA A 81 -13.69 1.53 7.54
C ALA A 81 -14.85 2.10 6.71
N ASN A 82 -14.94 1.79 5.41
CA ASN A 82 -15.97 2.27 4.49
C ASN A 82 -16.07 3.80 4.43
N ASN A 83 -14.90 4.45 4.43
CA ASN A 83 -14.75 5.91 4.42
C ASN A 83 -15.40 6.63 5.63
N ASP A 84 -15.53 5.93 6.76
CA ASP A 84 -16.07 6.45 8.02
C ASP A 84 -14.95 6.48 9.08
N MET A 85 -14.60 7.69 9.54
CA MET A 85 -13.57 7.91 10.56
C MET A 85 -13.97 7.41 11.94
N SER A 86 -15.26 7.37 12.25
CA SER A 86 -15.75 6.80 13.51
C SER A 86 -15.56 5.30 13.52
N ASN A 87 -15.90 4.63 12.40
CA ASN A 87 -15.66 3.21 12.21
C ASN A 87 -14.15 2.90 12.20
N GLN A 88 -13.33 3.72 11.53
CA GLN A 88 -11.87 3.58 11.57
C GLN A 88 -11.30 3.62 13.00
N THR A 89 -11.83 4.53 13.82
CA THR A 89 -11.44 4.64 15.23
C THR A 89 -11.87 3.41 16.04
N LEU A 90 -13.07 2.86 15.80
CA LEU A 90 -13.54 1.64 16.44
C LEU A 90 -12.70 0.42 16.08
N ILE A 91 -12.32 0.28 14.81
CA ILE A 91 -11.41 -0.78 14.32
C ILE A 91 -10.08 -0.73 15.08
N MET A 92 -9.47 0.44 15.23
CA MET A 92 -8.21 0.57 15.93
C MET A 92 -8.33 0.27 17.42
N LYS A 93 -9.42 0.68 18.06
CA LYS A 93 -9.72 0.30 19.45
C LYS A 93 -9.87 -1.21 19.62
N GLN A 94 -10.52 -1.88 18.67
CA GLN A 94 -10.64 -3.33 18.68
C GLN A 94 -9.25 -3.99 18.54
N PHE A 95 -8.41 -3.56 17.60
CA PHE A 95 -7.07 -4.10 17.44
C PHE A 95 -6.22 -3.93 18.70
N ALA A 96 -6.36 -2.79 19.40
CA ALA A 96 -5.71 -2.56 20.68
C ALA A 96 -6.20 -3.53 21.77
N ALA A 97 -7.52 -3.74 21.88
CA ALA A 97 -8.13 -4.66 22.84
C ALA A 97 -7.73 -6.12 22.57
N ASP A 98 -7.64 -6.52 21.30
CA ASP A 98 -7.24 -7.86 20.84
C ASP A 98 -5.74 -8.12 20.98
N LYS A 99 -4.97 -7.11 21.38
CA LYS A 99 -3.51 -7.20 21.57
C LYS A 99 -2.80 -7.77 20.34
N LYS A 100 -2.99 -7.12 19.18
CA LYS A 100 -2.29 -7.50 17.95
C LYS A 100 -0.78 -7.42 18.16
N ASP A 101 -0.01 -8.33 17.56
CA ASP A 101 1.45 -8.28 17.57
C ASP A 101 1.99 -7.12 16.71
N LEU A 102 1.23 -6.70 15.69
CA LEU A 102 1.52 -5.58 14.81
C LEU A 102 0.25 -5.08 14.13
N VAL A 103 0.18 -3.78 13.82
CA VAL A 103 -0.88 -3.19 13.00
C VAL A 103 -0.30 -2.59 11.73
N PHE A 104 -0.85 -2.96 10.58
CA PHE A 104 -0.59 -2.30 9.29
C PHE A 104 -1.75 -1.37 8.94
N ALA A 105 -1.46 -0.07 8.92
CA ALA A 105 -2.40 1.00 8.69
C ALA A 105 -2.20 1.61 7.30
N ILE A 106 -3.14 1.36 6.38
CA ILE A 106 -3.04 1.80 4.99
C ILE A 106 -3.75 3.13 4.84
N THR A 107 -3.06 4.16 4.34
CA THR A 107 -3.45 5.55 4.14
C THR A 107 -3.32 6.45 5.37
N THR A 108 -3.30 7.76 5.12
CA THR A 108 -3.13 8.79 6.16
C THR A 108 -4.20 8.75 7.26
N PRO A 109 -5.51 8.73 6.96
CA PRO A 109 -6.53 8.70 8.00
C PRO A 109 -6.46 7.44 8.87
N THR A 110 -6.17 6.29 8.27
CA THR A 110 -5.99 5.02 9.00
C THR A 110 -4.78 5.06 9.93
N ALA A 111 -3.64 5.57 9.43
CA ALA A 111 -2.42 5.71 10.22
C ALA A 111 -2.58 6.70 11.38
N GLN A 112 -3.30 7.80 11.19
CA GLN A 112 -3.64 8.74 12.25
C GLN A 112 -4.53 8.10 13.33
N ALA A 113 -5.53 7.33 12.93
CA ALA A 113 -6.36 6.58 13.86
C ALA A 113 -5.54 5.54 14.65
N ALA A 114 -4.65 4.81 13.98
CA ALA A 114 -3.76 3.85 14.61
C ALA A 114 -2.84 4.52 15.64
N LYS A 115 -2.17 5.61 15.27
CA LYS A 115 -1.34 6.40 16.20
C LYS A 115 -2.09 6.79 17.48
N ASN A 116 -3.36 7.15 17.35
CA ASN A 116 -4.16 7.66 18.46
C ASN A 116 -4.76 6.57 19.35
N GLN A 117 -4.95 5.35 18.84
CA GLN A 117 -5.70 4.30 19.54
C GLN A 117 -4.83 3.09 19.91
N ILE A 118 -3.76 2.82 19.16
CA ILE A 118 -2.87 1.67 19.41
C ILE A 118 -1.86 2.02 20.51
N GLY A 119 -1.74 1.13 21.50
CA GLY A 119 -0.81 1.29 22.61
C GLY A 119 0.67 1.28 22.16
N LYS A 120 1.52 1.96 22.92
CA LYS A 120 2.96 2.14 22.59
C LYS A 120 3.75 0.84 22.45
N GLU A 121 3.26 -0.25 23.01
CA GLU A 121 3.91 -1.56 22.98
C GLU A 121 3.66 -2.30 21.65
N THR A 122 2.59 -1.93 20.92
CA THR A 122 2.26 -2.57 19.64
C THR A 122 2.84 -1.75 18.49
N PRO A 123 3.70 -2.34 17.64
CA PRO A 123 4.21 -1.70 16.45
C PRO A 123 3.08 -1.33 15.47
N VAL A 124 3.15 -0.12 14.96
CA VAL A 124 2.29 0.38 13.88
C VAL A 124 3.16 0.65 12.66
N ILE A 125 2.90 -0.08 11.60
CA ILE A 125 3.49 0.16 10.29
C ILE A 125 2.44 0.85 9.44
N PHE A 126 2.77 1.96 8.83
CA PHE A 126 1.89 2.57 7.83
C PHE A 126 2.40 2.35 6.42
N GLY A 127 1.47 2.35 5.45
CA GLY A 127 1.74 2.37 4.01
C GLY A 127 0.87 3.41 3.32
N SER A 128 1.33 3.91 2.17
CA SER A 128 0.58 4.87 1.34
C SER A 128 0.16 6.15 2.10
N VAL A 129 1.01 6.63 3.02
CA VAL A 129 0.84 7.91 3.70
C VAL A 129 1.54 8.99 2.88
N THR A 130 0.79 9.97 2.38
CA THR A 130 1.30 11.02 1.48
C THR A 130 2.34 11.90 2.16
N ASP A 131 2.06 12.39 3.37
CA ASP A 131 2.98 13.26 4.14
C ASP A 131 3.00 12.83 5.62
N PRO A 132 3.90 11.94 6.00
CA PRO A 132 4.01 11.47 7.39
C PRO A 132 4.28 12.58 8.41
N LYS A 133 4.97 13.65 8.00
CA LYS A 133 5.26 14.78 8.88
C LYS A 133 4.00 15.59 9.19
N SER A 134 3.28 15.99 8.15
CA SER A 134 2.00 16.72 8.31
C SER A 134 0.92 15.86 8.97
N ALA A 135 0.96 14.55 8.79
CA ALA A 135 0.08 13.60 9.49
C ALA A 135 0.43 13.40 10.98
N GLY A 136 1.57 13.96 11.44
CA GLY A 136 2.04 13.83 12.82
C GLY A 136 2.49 12.42 13.18
N LEU A 137 3.05 11.67 12.21
CA LEU A 137 3.51 10.28 12.40
C LEU A 137 5.03 10.18 12.65
N VAL A 138 5.76 11.28 12.47
CA VAL A 138 7.21 11.32 12.66
C VAL A 138 7.55 11.44 14.14
N GLY A 139 8.54 10.67 14.61
CA GLY A 139 9.04 10.74 16.00
C GLY A 139 8.18 9.99 17.02
N ILE A 140 7.22 9.18 16.58
CA ILE A 140 6.42 8.33 17.45
C ILE A 140 7.14 6.99 17.68
N PRO A 141 7.43 6.59 18.93
CA PRO A 141 8.34 5.46 19.20
C PRO A 141 7.92 4.12 18.60
N ASN A 142 6.61 3.85 18.50
CA ASN A 142 6.08 2.60 17.97
C ASN A 142 5.54 2.72 16.53
N VAL A 143 5.84 3.81 15.82
CA VAL A 143 5.31 4.07 14.47
C VAL A 143 6.45 4.25 13.48
N THR A 144 6.39 3.54 12.37
CA THR A 144 7.23 3.73 11.18
C THR A 144 6.44 3.28 9.94
N GLY A 145 7.05 3.31 8.76
CA GLY A 145 6.40 2.81 7.55
C GLY A 145 6.92 3.43 6.27
N THR A 146 6.12 3.33 5.21
CA THR A 146 6.45 3.81 3.88
C THR A 146 5.51 4.92 3.44
N SER A 147 6.13 6.03 3.00
CA SER A 147 5.42 7.16 2.39
C SER A 147 4.99 6.82 0.97
N GLY A 148 3.76 7.22 0.63
CA GLY A 148 3.21 7.20 -0.72
C GLY A 148 3.25 8.57 -1.39
N ALA A 149 4.17 9.46 -1.03
CA ALA A 149 4.24 10.81 -1.58
C ALA A 149 4.27 10.81 -3.11
N ALA A 150 3.38 11.61 -3.72
CA ALA A 150 3.34 11.79 -5.16
C ALA A 150 4.60 12.51 -5.67
N PRO A 151 5.16 12.09 -6.83
CA PRO A 151 6.32 12.74 -7.45
C PRO A 151 5.88 14.01 -8.21
N ILE A 152 5.46 15.04 -7.48
CA ILE A 152 4.78 16.22 -8.05
C ILE A 152 5.65 16.93 -9.10
N THR A 153 6.94 17.11 -8.83
CA THR A 153 7.86 17.76 -9.77
C THR A 153 7.97 16.98 -11.08
N GLU A 154 8.09 15.66 -10.99
CA GLU A 154 8.15 14.77 -12.15
C GLU A 154 6.84 14.78 -12.92
N ASN A 155 5.71 14.78 -12.22
CA ASN A 155 4.38 14.86 -12.83
C ASN A 155 4.16 16.20 -13.54
N LEU A 156 4.62 17.32 -12.98
CA LEU A 156 4.54 18.63 -13.64
C LEU A 156 5.40 18.68 -14.91
N LYS A 157 6.59 18.06 -14.89
CA LYS A 157 7.44 17.92 -16.09
C LYS A 157 6.76 17.06 -17.16
N LEU A 158 6.18 15.93 -16.73
CA LEU A 158 5.43 15.04 -17.63
C LEU A 158 4.23 15.74 -18.27
N MET A 159 3.47 16.53 -17.49
CA MET A 159 2.35 17.34 -18.00
C MET A 159 2.83 18.35 -19.06
N ARG A 160 3.94 19.05 -18.78
CA ARG A 160 4.51 20.03 -19.71
C ARG A 160 4.98 19.39 -21.01
N GLU A 161 5.61 18.21 -20.92
CA GLU A 161 6.06 17.46 -22.09
C GLU A 161 4.88 16.91 -22.90
N LEU A 162 3.86 16.39 -22.21
CA LEU A 162 2.65 15.84 -22.82
C LEU A 162 1.80 16.91 -23.51
N LEU A 163 1.64 18.08 -22.89
CA LEU A 163 0.77 19.18 -23.29
C LEU A 163 1.52 20.52 -23.20
N PRO A 164 2.38 20.83 -24.19
CA PRO A 164 3.25 22.02 -24.13
C PRO A 164 2.50 23.36 -23.97
N GLU A 165 1.27 23.46 -24.50
CA GLU A 165 0.44 24.66 -24.47
C GLU A 165 -0.48 24.77 -23.25
N ALA A 166 -0.59 23.69 -22.44
CA ALA A 166 -1.46 23.71 -21.27
C ALA A 166 -1.00 24.72 -20.22
N LYS A 167 -1.96 25.42 -19.61
CA LYS A 167 -1.71 26.47 -18.61
C LYS A 167 -2.43 26.19 -17.29
N LYS A 168 -3.55 25.49 -17.31
CA LYS A 168 -4.42 25.30 -16.14
C LYS A 168 -4.54 23.83 -15.76
N ILE A 169 -4.07 23.53 -14.54
CA ILE A 169 -4.25 22.20 -13.93
C ILE A 169 -5.49 22.25 -13.03
N GLY A 170 -6.47 21.39 -13.30
CA GLY A 170 -7.61 21.20 -12.42
C GLY A 170 -7.36 20.15 -11.35
N ILE A 171 -7.82 20.41 -10.14
CA ILE A 171 -7.83 19.46 -9.02
C ILE A 171 -9.18 19.50 -8.31
N ILE A 172 -9.67 18.31 -7.94
CA ILE A 172 -10.77 18.16 -6.99
C ILE A 172 -10.23 17.38 -5.80
N TYR A 173 -10.58 17.77 -4.60
CA TYR A 173 -10.11 17.10 -3.39
C TYR A 173 -11.09 17.21 -2.25
N ASN A 174 -11.07 16.21 -1.36
CA ASN A 174 -11.80 16.27 -0.11
C ASN A 174 -11.01 17.07 0.93
N SER A 175 -11.55 18.23 1.34
CA SER A 175 -10.89 19.13 2.30
C SER A 175 -10.81 18.57 3.73
N SER A 176 -11.53 17.50 4.04
CA SER A 176 -11.41 16.80 5.33
C SER A 176 -10.28 15.76 5.35
N GLU A 177 -9.67 15.45 4.20
CA GLU A 177 -8.52 14.54 4.10
C GLU A 177 -7.21 15.33 4.17
N GLN A 178 -6.43 15.10 5.23
CA GLN A 178 -5.18 15.82 5.48
C GLN A 178 -4.13 15.55 4.37
N ASN A 179 -4.06 14.30 3.84
CA ASN A 179 -3.21 13.95 2.70
C ASN A 179 -3.51 14.81 1.48
N SER A 180 -4.79 14.99 1.16
CA SER A 180 -5.24 15.76 -0.01
C SER A 180 -4.89 17.25 0.12
N VAL A 181 -5.15 17.84 1.28
CA VAL A 181 -4.77 19.22 1.58
C VAL A 181 -3.24 19.43 1.47
N SER A 182 -2.45 18.48 1.98
CA SER A 182 -0.98 18.54 1.91
C SER A 182 -0.49 18.48 0.45
N GLU A 183 -1.03 17.55 -0.36
CA GLU A 183 -0.63 17.38 -1.76
C GLU A 183 -1.02 18.60 -2.61
N VAL A 184 -2.25 19.11 -2.45
CA VAL A 184 -2.73 20.33 -3.14
C VAL A 184 -1.84 21.53 -2.82
N ASN A 185 -1.52 21.74 -1.55
CA ASN A 185 -0.64 22.84 -1.14
C ASN A 185 0.76 22.71 -1.74
N ASN A 186 1.29 21.50 -1.84
CA ASN A 186 2.59 21.26 -2.43
C ASN A 186 2.56 21.45 -3.97
N LEU A 187 1.52 20.99 -4.64
CA LEU A 187 1.32 21.22 -6.07
C LEU A 187 1.23 22.72 -6.37
N LYS A 188 0.46 23.49 -5.61
CA LYS A 188 0.31 24.95 -5.78
C LYS A 188 1.64 25.69 -5.65
N LYS A 189 2.54 25.24 -4.77
CA LYS A 189 3.87 25.84 -4.62
C LYS A 189 4.76 25.60 -5.84
N LEU A 190 4.64 24.41 -6.46
CA LEU A 190 5.55 23.98 -7.54
C LEU A 190 5.01 24.30 -8.92
N ALA A 191 3.69 24.38 -9.10
CA ALA A 191 3.04 24.53 -10.41
C ALA A 191 3.54 25.76 -11.19
N GLY A 192 3.72 26.90 -10.50
CA GLY A 192 4.16 28.14 -11.13
C GLY A 192 5.55 28.05 -11.77
N GLU A 193 6.48 27.31 -11.18
CA GLU A 193 7.82 27.07 -11.70
C GLU A 193 7.81 26.27 -13.02
N HIS A 194 6.72 25.53 -13.26
CA HIS A 194 6.48 24.77 -14.48
C HIS A 194 5.50 25.46 -15.44
N GLY A 195 5.14 26.73 -15.19
CA GLY A 195 4.28 27.52 -16.04
C GLY A 195 2.79 27.15 -15.95
N PHE A 196 2.36 26.56 -14.84
CA PHE A 196 0.97 26.20 -14.60
C PHE A 196 0.31 27.07 -13.52
N THR A 197 -0.99 27.30 -13.69
CA THR A 197 -1.87 27.76 -12.61
C THR A 197 -2.77 26.61 -12.17
N VAL A 198 -3.14 26.55 -10.90
CA VAL A 198 -3.98 25.52 -10.33
C VAL A 198 -5.40 26.04 -10.15
N VAL A 199 -6.38 25.35 -10.76
CA VAL A 199 -7.82 25.55 -10.57
C VAL A 199 -8.30 24.47 -9.61
N GLU A 200 -8.56 24.85 -8.36
CA GLU A 200 -8.95 23.89 -7.32
C GLU A 200 -10.44 23.93 -7.00
N LYS A 201 -11.00 22.76 -6.68
CA LYS A 201 -12.33 22.63 -6.13
C LYS A 201 -12.30 21.71 -4.91
N ALA A 202 -12.46 22.29 -3.73
CA ALA A 202 -12.64 21.53 -2.52
C ALA A 202 -14.08 21.02 -2.42
N VAL A 203 -14.24 19.78 -1.96
CA VAL A 203 -15.52 19.17 -1.59
C VAL A 203 -15.41 18.63 -0.16
N THR A 204 -16.53 18.27 0.43
CA THR A 204 -16.58 17.71 1.79
C THR A 204 -17.00 16.24 1.81
N ASN A 205 -17.56 15.77 0.70
CA ASN A 205 -18.02 14.39 0.56
C ASN A 205 -18.06 13.96 -0.92
N GLY A 206 -18.23 12.66 -1.16
CA GLY A 206 -18.22 12.09 -2.51
C GLY A 206 -19.37 12.50 -3.42
N THR A 207 -20.53 12.86 -2.87
CA THR A 207 -21.69 13.24 -3.67
C THR A 207 -21.50 14.56 -4.43
N GLU A 208 -20.56 15.39 -3.99
CA GLU A 208 -20.19 16.66 -4.63
C GLU A 208 -19.21 16.50 -5.81
N MET A 209 -18.55 15.32 -5.93
CA MET A 209 -17.44 15.09 -6.87
C MET A 209 -17.81 15.32 -8.33
N VAL A 210 -18.93 14.76 -8.78
CA VAL A 210 -19.37 14.88 -10.18
C VAL A 210 -19.76 16.32 -10.51
N ALA A 211 -20.44 17.03 -9.60
CA ALA A 211 -20.77 18.43 -9.76
C ALA A 211 -19.50 19.31 -9.84
N ALA A 212 -18.52 19.02 -9.00
CA ALA A 212 -17.21 19.68 -9.00
C ALA A 212 -16.48 19.45 -10.33
N ALA A 213 -16.47 18.21 -10.85
CA ALA A 213 -15.87 17.87 -12.13
C ALA A 213 -16.52 18.62 -13.31
N ASN A 214 -17.87 18.64 -13.36
CA ASN A 214 -18.61 19.40 -14.37
C ASN A 214 -18.31 20.91 -14.33
N LEU A 215 -18.06 21.45 -13.15
CA LEU A 215 -17.74 22.86 -13.00
C LEU A 215 -16.36 23.19 -13.55
N ILE A 216 -15.31 22.45 -13.10
CA ILE A 216 -13.93 22.78 -13.44
C ILE A 216 -13.53 22.33 -14.85
N SER A 217 -14.17 21.29 -15.42
CA SER A 217 -13.84 20.75 -16.75
C SER A 217 -13.90 21.77 -17.88
N LYS A 218 -14.61 22.88 -17.67
CA LYS A 218 -14.76 23.96 -18.65
C LYS A 218 -13.63 25.00 -18.62
N ASP A 219 -12.79 24.96 -17.58
CA ASP A 219 -11.79 25.99 -17.30
C ASP A 219 -10.37 25.44 -17.09
N ILE A 220 -10.13 24.19 -17.43
CA ILE A 220 -8.84 23.51 -17.24
C ILE A 220 -8.36 22.85 -18.53
N ASP A 221 -7.04 22.70 -18.66
CA ASP A 221 -6.40 22.02 -19.78
C ASP A 221 -6.07 20.57 -19.47
N ILE A 222 -5.86 20.23 -18.19
CA ILE A 222 -5.57 18.90 -17.70
C ILE A 222 -6.12 18.73 -16.28
N TYR A 223 -6.69 17.58 -15.99
CA TYR A 223 -7.07 17.20 -14.63
C TYR A 223 -5.94 16.37 -13.99
N TYR A 224 -5.54 16.75 -12.79
CA TYR A 224 -4.57 16.01 -12.00
C TYR A 224 -5.28 15.25 -10.87
N ALA A 225 -5.36 13.93 -11.02
CA ALA A 225 -5.95 13.06 -10.01
C ALA A 225 -4.94 12.79 -8.89
N ILE A 226 -5.10 13.51 -7.77
CA ILE A 226 -4.27 13.42 -6.58
C ILE A 226 -4.58 12.16 -5.76
N GLN A 227 -3.75 11.90 -4.73
CA GLN A 227 -3.94 10.78 -3.79
C GLN A 227 -4.99 11.10 -2.73
N ASP A 228 -6.24 11.12 -3.15
CA ASP A 228 -7.44 11.40 -2.34
C ASP A 228 -8.36 10.18 -2.34
N ASN A 229 -8.73 9.68 -1.15
CA ASN A 229 -9.53 8.45 -1.03
C ASN A 229 -10.97 8.64 -1.55
N THR A 230 -11.49 9.86 -1.44
CA THR A 230 -12.82 10.20 -1.96
C THR A 230 -12.78 10.32 -3.48
N VAL A 231 -11.75 10.97 -4.06
CA VAL A 231 -11.52 11.00 -5.52
C VAL A 231 -11.39 9.57 -6.07
N ALA A 232 -10.60 8.73 -5.41
CA ALA A 232 -10.42 7.34 -5.81
C ALA A 232 -11.76 6.58 -5.86
N SER A 233 -12.61 6.74 -4.86
CA SER A 233 -13.92 6.09 -4.77
C SER A 233 -14.91 6.53 -5.86
N TYR A 234 -14.77 7.76 -6.37
CA TYR A 234 -15.65 8.33 -7.39
C TYR A 234 -14.96 8.50 -8.75
N PHE A 235 -13.78 7.93 -8.93
CA PHE A 235 -12.93 8.20 -10.09
C PHE A 235 -13.62 7.88 -11.42
N ALA A 236 -14.31 6.76 -11.54
CA ALA A 236 -15.01 6.40 -12.78
C ALA A 236 -16.03 7.47 -13.20
N ALA A 237 -16.82 7.97 -12.26
CA ALA A 237 -17.84 8.99 -12.52
C ALA A 237 -17.23 10.35 -12.93
N ILE A 238 -16.14 10.77 -12.27
CA ILE A 238 -15.47 12.03 -12.64
C ILE A 238 -14.66 11.89 -13.93
N LEU A 239 -14.10 10.71 -14.22
CA LEU A 239 -13.41 10.42 -15.48
C LEU A 239 -14.36 10.55 -16.69
N ASP A 240 -15.60 10.08 -16.57
CA ASP A 240 -16.61 10.22 -17.62
C ASP A 240 -16.88 11.69 -17.94
N VAL A 241 -16.92 12.57 -16.93
CA VAL A 241 -17.07 14.01 -17.13
C VAL A 241 -15.88 14.58 -17.92
N PHE A 242 -14.64 14.25 -17.52
CA PHE A 242 -13.44 14.76 -18.19
C PHE A 242 -13.28 14.19 -19.60
N ASN A 243 -13.61 12.93 -19.84
CA ASN A 243 -13.61 12.31 -21.15
C ASN A 243 -14.61 12.99 -22.11
N ASN A 244 -15.83 13.29 -21.63
CA ASN A 244 -16.84 14.02 -22.40
C ASN A 244 -16.41 15.46 -22.70
N ALA A 245 -15.71 16.11 -21.77
CA ALA A 245 -15.15 17.44 -21.95
C ALA A 245 -13.83 17.45 -22.76
N LYS A 246 -13.29 16.28 -23.16
CA LYS A 246 -11.99 16.12 -23.81
C LYS A 246 -10.81 16.63 -22.97
N VAL A 247 -10.93 16.63 -21.67
CA VAL A 247 -9.87 17.00 -20.74
C VAL A 247 -9.06 15.77 -20.38
N PRO A 248 -7.75 15.72 -20.67
CA PRO A 248 -6.90 14.61 -20.29
C PRO A 248 -6.71 14.50 -18.77
N VAL A 249 -6.59 13.27 -18.29
CA VAL A 249 -6.38 12.97 -16.87
C VAL A 249 -4.98 12.42 -16.68
N LEU A 250 -4.14 13.12 -15.92
CA LEU A 250 -2.89 12.61 -15.36
C LEU A 250 -3.11 12.23 -13.90
N ALA A 251 -2.58 11.08 -13.49
CA ALA A 251 -2.77 10.55 -12.15
C ALA A 251 -1.46 10.14 -11.48
N THR A 252 -1.51 9.96 -10.16
CA THR A 252 -0.35 9.71 -9.31
C THR A 252 0.02 8.24 -9.16
N ASN A 253 -0.84 7.31 -9.59
CA ASN A 253 -0.56 5.87 -9.56
C ASN A 253 -1.26 5.11 -10.70
N ASP A 254 -0.84 3.86 -10.89
CA ASP A 254 -1.25 2.96 -11.97
C ASP A 254 -2.73 2.52 -11.93
N VAL A 255 -3.37 2.59 -10.77
CA VAL A 255 -4.79 2.20 -10.64
C VAL A 255 -5.68 3.10 -11.49
N TYR A 256 -5.37 4.39 -11.54
CA TYR A 256 -6.13 5.36 -12.32
C TYR A 256 -5.96 5.18 -13.84
N SER A 257 -4.75 4.88 -14.32
CA SER A 257 -4.54 4.55 -15.75
C SER A 257 -5.21 3.24 -16.13
N ASN A 258 -5.16 2.24 -15.24
CA ASN A 258 -5.88 0.98 -15.41
C ASN A 258 -7.42 1.15 -15.36
N ALA A 259 -7.92 2.17 -14.69
CA ALA A 259 -9.35 2.54 -14.67
C ALA A 259 -9.78 3.44 -15.86
N GLY A 260 -8.86 3.81 -16.76
CA GLY A 260 -9.15 4.56 -17.97
C GLY A 260 -8.65 6.02 -17.99
N GLY A 261 -7.94 6.50 -16.96
CA GLY A 261 -7.22 7.77 -17.03
C GLY A 261 -6.13 7.72 -18.08
N LEU A 262 -5.81 8.86 -18.72
CA LEU A 262 -4.89 8.89 -19.87
C LEU A 262 -3.49 8.39 -19.53
N ILE A 263 -2.93 8.92 -18.46
CA ILE A 263 -1.54 8.66 -18.07
C ILE A 263 -1.40 8.73 -16.56
N SER A 264 -0.55 7.85 -16.01
CA SER A 264 -0.15 7.92 -14.61
C SER A 264 1.37 7.89 -14.48
N GLN A 265 1.88 8.58 -13.44
CA GLN A 265 3.29 8.48 -13.05
C GLN A 265 3.42 8.46 -11.54
N GLY A 266 3.96 7.37 -11.03
CA GLY A 266 4.15 7.19 -9.59
C GLY A 266 4.71 5.81 -9.24
N THR A 267 4.79 5.54 -7.96
CA THR A 267 5.09 4.22 -7.41
C THR A 267 3.79 3.43 -7.25
N THR A 268 3.82 2.13 -7.52
CA THR A 268 2.65 1.28 -7.30
C THR A 268 2.40 1.08 -5.81
N ASP A 269 1.14 1.07 -5.40
CA ASP A 269 0.77 0.79 -4.00
C ASP A 269 1.21 -0.61 -3.55
N TYR A 270 1.26 -1.58 -4.47
CA TYR A 270 1.84 -2.90 -4.20
C TYR A 270 3.29 -2.79 -3.69
N ASN A 271 4.15 -2.02 -4.35
CA ASN A 271 5.54 -1.83 -3.94
C ASN A 271 5.67 -1.12 -2.60
N ILE A 272 4.79 -0.15 -2.33
CA ILE A 272 4.71 0.53 -1.03
C ILE A 272 4.34 -0.48 0.06
N GLY A 273 3.32 -1.28 -0.16
CA GLY A 273 2.90 -2.33 0.76
C GLY A 273 3.97 -3.40 0.96
N TYR A 274 4.62 -3.83 -0.12
CA TYR A 274 5.69 -4.82 -0.07
C TYR A 274 6.85 -4.33 0.81
N ARG A 275 7.29 -3.09 0.63
CA ARG A 275 8.33 -2.49 1.48
C ARG A 275 7.88 -2.35 2.93
N SER A 276 6.62 -1.99 3.18
CA SER A 276 6.05 -1.98 4.54
C SER A 276 6.09 -3.37 5.19
N GLY A 277 5.82 -4.43 4.42
CA GLY A 277 5.90 -5.82 4.87
C GLY A 277 7.33 -6.26 5.19
N GLU A 278 8.34 -5.82 4.41
CA GLU A 278 9.74 -6.06 4.74
C GLU A 278 10.13 -5.40 6.06
N ILE A 279 9.69 -4.17 6.31
CA ILE A 279 9.86 -3.46 7.59
C ILE A 279 9.20 -4.24 8.73
N ALA A 280 7.97 -4.70 8.52
CA ALA A 280 7.25 -5.51 9.50
C ALA A 280 8.00 -6.82 9.84
N ALA A 281 8.57 -7.49 8.82
CA ALA A 281 9.37 -8.69 9.03
C ALA A 281 10.64 -8.42 9.86
N GLU A 282 11.31 -7.28 9.67
CA GLU A 282 12.44 -6.88 10.48
C GLU A 282 12.06 -6.68 11.96
N ILE A 283 10.88 -6.11 12.22
CA ILE A 283 10.36 -5.93 13.58
C ILE A 283 9.99 -7.29 14.21
N LEU A 284 9.22 -8.10 13.49
CA LEU A 284 8.68 -9.36 14.04
C LEU A 284 9.74 -10.44 14.21
N LEU A 285 10.68 -10.56 13.27
CA LEU A 285 11.68 -11.64 13.29
C LEU A 285 13.00 -11.24 13.95
N LYS A 286 13.40 -9.97 13.83
CA LYS A 286 14.71 -9.49 14.34
C LYS A 286 14.58 -8.64 15.59
N GLY A 287 13.35 -8.34 16.04
CA GLY A 287 13.09 -7.54 17.25
C GLY A 287 13.50 -6.07 17.12
N LYS A 288 13.67 -5.55 15.91
CA LYS A 288 13.93 -4.12 15.71
C LYS A 288 12.76 -3.29 16.21
N LYS A 289 13.05 -2.13 16.77
CA LYS A 289 12.00 -1.19 17.19
C LYS A 289 11.60 -0.29 16.02
N PRO A 290 10.34 0.12 15.92
CA PRO A 290 9.88 1.01 14.82
C PRO A 290 10.69 2.30 14.71
N ASN A 291 11.07 2.93 15.83
CA ASN A 291 11.87 4.15 15.83
C ASN A 291 13.35 3.98 15.39
N GLU A 292 13.82 2.74 15.27
CA GLU A 292 15.15 2.42 14.73
C GLU A 292 15.13 2.29 13.19
N ILE A 293 13.95 2.26 12.59
CA ILE A 293 13.75 2.12 11.16
C ILE A 293 13.21 3.45 10.62
N PRO A 294 13.94 4.12 9.72
CA PRO A 294 13.47 5.40 9.16
C PRO A 294 12.21 5.21 8.33
N ILE A 295 11.38 6.24 8.29
CA ILE A 295 10.28 6.31 7.33
C ILE A 295 10.88 6.44 5.94
N GLU A 296 10.46 5.58 5.01
CA GLU A 296 11.01 5.50 3.67
C GLU A 296 10.00 5.95 2.61
N THR A 297 10.50 6.49 1.50
CA THR A 297 9.71 6.71 0.28
C THR A 297 10.21 5.76 -0.80
N VAL A 298 9.30 4.97 -1.37
CA VAL A 298 9.64 4.06 -2.46
C VAL A 298 9.80 4.87 -3.75
N LYS A 299 10.99 4.80 -4.38
CA LYS A 299 11.37 5.66 -5.52
C LYS A 299 11.26 4.98 -6.89
N ASN A 300 10.59 3.85 -7.00
CA ASN A 300 10.43 3.16 -8.28
C ASN A 300 9.25 3.77 -9.06
N LEU A 301 9.50 4.87 -9.75
CA LEU A 301 8.48 5.54 -10.57
C LEU A 301 8.23 4.77 -11.87
N GLN A 302 6.97 4.56 -12.21
CA GLN A 302 6.51 3.98 -13.45
C GLN A 302 5.58 4.95 -14.18
N ILE A 303 5.69 5.00 -15.49
CA ILE A 303 4.74 5.72 -16.34
C ILE A 303 3.86 4.67 -17.03
N GLU A 304 2.53 4.81 -16.91
CA GLU A 304 1.57 3.99 -17.64
C GLU A 304 0.65 4.86 -18.48
N ILE A 305 0.36 4.42 -19.71
CA ILE A 305 -0.51 5.13 -20.66
C ILE A 305 -1.66 4.21 -21.05
N ASN A 306 -2.89 4.68 -20.86
CA ASN A 306 -4.08 3.97 -21.28
C ASN A 306 -4.33 4.17 -22.79
N LYS A 307 -4.28 3.07 -23.56
CA LYS A 307 -4.44 3.08 -25.01
C LYS A 307 -5.80 3.56 -25.46
N GLN A 308 -6.88 3.12 -24.78
CA GLN A 308 -8.24 3.50 -25.16
C GLN A 308 -8.47 5.00 -24.93
N ASN A 309 -8.00 5.53 -23.80
CA ASN A 309 -8.17 6.94 -23.48
C ASN A 309 -7.32 7.85 -24.39
N MET A 310 -6.09 7.43 -24.72
CA MET A 310 -5.26 8.11 -25.72
C MET A 310 -5.99 8.23 -27.07
N GLN A 311 -6.62 7.15 -27.54
CA GLN A 311 -7.41 7.16 -28.79
C GLN A 311 -8.67 8.01 -28.68
N LEU A 312 -9.40 7.91 -27.54
CA LEU A 312 -10.62 8.67 -27.27
C LEU A 312 -10.38 10.17 -27.31
N LEU A 313 -9.26 10.62 -26.72
CA LEU A 313 -8.90 12.03 -26.66
C LEU A 313 -8.19 12.53 -27.93
N GLY A 314 -7.66 11.62 -28.77
CA GLY A 314 -6.88 11.97 -29.95
C GLY A 314 -5.54 12.62 -29.63
N ILE A 315 -4.99 12.37 -28.42
CA ILE A 315 -3.75 12.97 -27.98
C ILE A 315 -2.56 12.17 -28.52
N LYS A 316 -1.63 12.88 -29.16
CA LYS A 316 -0.35 12.31 -29.60
C LYS A 316 0.64 12.36 -28.44
N ILE A 317 1.03 11.20 -27.96
CA ILE A 317 2.05 11.10 -26.90
C ILE A 317 3.44 11.25 -27.53
N PRO A 318 4.33 12.10 -27.00
CA PRO A 318 5.72 12.22 -27.44
C PRO A 318 6.50 10.90 -27.37
N ASP A 319 7.40 10.65 -28.33
CA ASP A 319 8.22 9.43 -28.37
C ASP A 319 9.11 9.26 -27.13
N SER A 320 9.55 10.34 -26.53
CA SER A 320 10.30 10.37 -25.27
C SER A 320 9.53 9.74 -24.12
N ILE A 321 8.22 10.02 -24.02
CA ILE A 321 7.32 9.43 -23.03
C ILE A 321 7.03 7.97 -23.39
N LEU A 322 6.69 7.68 -24.66
CA LEU A 322 6.36 6.31 -25.10
C LEU A 322 7.49 5.30 -24.85
N LYS A 323 8.74 5.72 -24.99
CA LYS A 323 9.93 4.84 -24.73
C LYS A 323 10.06 4.41 -23.27
N GLN A 324 9.51 5.16 -22.33
CA GLN A 324 9.61 4.93 -20.89
C GLN A 324 8.31 4.36 -20.30
N ALA A 325 7.21 4.50 -21.03
CA ALA A 325 5.89 4.15 -20.53
C ALA A 325 5.50 2.71 -20.86
N LYS A 326 4.77 2.10 -19.94
CA LYS A 326 4.04 0.86 -20.16
C LYS A 326 2.65 1.20 -20.71
N MET A 327 2.30 0.59 -21.83
CA MET A 327 0.97 0.70 -22.40
C MET A 327 0.00 -0.24 -21.67
N VAL A 328 -1.11 0.31 -21.17
CA VAL A 328 -2.15 -0.46 -20.48
C VAL A 328 -3.50 -0.32 -21.18
N GLU A 329 -4.41 -1.20 -20.82
CA GLU A 329 -5.82 -1.16 -21.28
C GLU A 329 -6.73 -1.05 -20.06
N THR A 330 -7.89 -0.40 -20.25
CA THR A 330 -8.88 -0.27 -19.19
C THR A 330 -9.33 -1.65 -18.74
N LYS A 331 -9.13 -1.98 -17.48
CA LYS A 331 -9.63 -3.22 -16.89
C LYS A 331 -11.15 -3.08 -16.73
N LYS A 332 -11.89 -4.03 -17.28
CA LYS A 332 -13.32 -4.16 -16.98
C LYS A 332 -13.46 -4.71 -15.56
N ASN A 333 -14.14 -3.98 -14.72
CA ASN A 333 -14.54 -4.46 -13.38
C ASN A 333 -15.64 -5.52 -13.53
#